data_394db80baf759345939d6d30b582f60e
#
_entry.id   394db80baf759345939d6d30b582f60e
#
_cell.length_a   1.000
_cell.length_b   1.000
_cell.length_c   1.000
_cell.angle_alpha   90.00
_cell.angle_beta   90.00
_cell.angle_gamma   90.00
#
_symmetry.space_group_name_H-M   'P 1'
#
loop_
_entity.id
_entity.type
_entity.pdbx_description
1 polymer ?
#
loop_
_entity_poly.entity_id
_entity_poly.type
_entity_poly.pdbx_seq_one_letter_code
_entity_poly.pdbx_strand_id
1 'polypeptide(L)'
;RLYTPLDVQALDYLADLGLPGEYPYTRGVHPTLHRSKLWTMRMFAGFGTAEETNARFKYLLSQGQTGLSIAYDLPTLMGYDSDAPEALGEFGKCGVAVSSLKDMEILLDGIPLDKVSTSMTINSPAAIIWAMYIAAAEKQGVRPDQLRGTLQNDILKEYIAQKEYIFPPEPSMRLVVDTIEFGTLHVPQWNTISISGYHIREAGSTAAQELAFTLADGMEYVRWAIQRGLTVDSFAPRLSFFFNAHNDFFEEIAKYRAARRIWAREMRHTFGARNPRAWLMRFHTQTAGVSLTAQQPENNIVRVALQALAAVLGGTQSLHTNSMDEAMALPSEHAVTVALRTQQIIAEESGAANTVDPLGGAYFVEAQTDRIEAQAYAYFRRIEELGGVLPAIDKGFFQSEISDAAYRYQREIDSGRRHIVGVNAYQDDKPAAIPILEMDPQGYQRQ
;
A
#
# COMPACT_ATOMS: atom_id res chain seq x y z
N ARG A 1 -28.15 -3.37 -13.24
CA ARG A 1 -28.07 -3.24 -14.72
C ARG A 1 -27.41 -4.49 -15.30
N LEU A 2 -27.89 -4.97 -16.43
CA LEU A 2 -27.23 -6.01 -17.24
C LEU A 2 -26.17 -5.33 -18.13
N TYR A 3 -24.96 -5.86 -18.15
CA TYR A 3 -23.90 -5.46 -19.07
C TYR A 3 -23.83 -6.41 -20.26
N THR A 4 -23.59 -5.86 -21.44
CA THR A 4 -23.66 -6.54 -22.74
C THR A 4 -22.47 -6.15 -23.62
N PRO A 5 -22.24 -6.78 -24.77
CA PRO A 5 -21.21 -6.34 -25.72
C PRO A 5 -21.32 -4.86 -26.12
N LEU A 6 -22.55 -4.28 -26.09
CA LEU A 6 -22.74 -2.85 -26.40
C LEU A 6 -22.07 -1.90 -25.38
N ASP A 7 -21.88 -2.35 -24.14
CA ASP A 7 -21.23 -1.54 -23.11
C ASP A 7 -19.71 -1.45 -23.29
N VAL A 8 -19.13 -2.30 -24.13
CA VAL A 8 -17.70 -2.38 -24.45
C VAL A 8 -17.45 -2.31 -25.97
N GLN A 9 -18.39 -1.79 -26.74
CA GLN A 9 -18.29 -1.76 -28.21
C GLN A 9 -17.13 -0.91 -28.74
N ALA A 10 -16.63 0.06 -27.95
CA ALA A 10 -15.50 0.91 -28.29
C ALA A 10 -14.15 0.29 -27.87
N LEU A 11 -14.15 -0.85 -27.18
CA LEU A 11 -12.95 -1.48 -26.66
C LEU A 11 -12.16 -2.10 -27.83
N ASP A 12 -10.92 -1.66 -27.99
CA ASP A 12 -9.95 -2.34 -28.85
C ASP A 12 -9.15 -3.34 -27.99
N TYR A 13 -9.26 -4.62 -28.34
CA TYR A 13 -8.64 -5.69 -27.54
C TYR A 13 -7.12 -5.51 -27.40
N LEU A 14 -6.42 -5.14 -28.48
CA LEU A 14 -4.96 -5.00 -28.44
C LEU A 14 -4.51 -3.66 -27.83
N ALA A 15 -5.25 -2.58 -28.10
CA ALA A 15 -4.90 -1.24 -27.65
C ALA A 15 -5.25 -1.01 -26.17
N ASP A 16 -6.37 -1.56 -25.69
CA ASP A 16 -6.90 -1.29 -24.37
C ASP A 16 -6.63 -2.42 -23.35
N LEU A 17 -6.74 -3.69 -23.77
CA LEU A 17 -6.42 -4.83 -22.91
C LEU A 17 -4.98 -5.30 -23.10
N GLY A 18 -4.58 -5.55 -24.35
CA GLY A 18 -3.33 -6.20 -24.68
C GLY A 18 -3.26 -7.66 -24.21
N LEU A 19 -2.08 -8.26 -24.29
CA LEU A 19 -1.79 -9.55 -23.67
C LEU A 19 -1.18 -9.34 -22.28
N PRO A 20 -1.31 -10.32 -21.36
CA PRO A 20 -0.65 -10.25 -20.06
C PRO A 20 0.87 -10.02 -20.20
N GLY A 21 1.40 -9.04 -19.48
CA GLY A 21 2.81 -8.69 -19.56
C GLY A 21 3.21 -7.78 -20.72
N GLU A 22 2.25 -7.36 -21.54
CA GLU A 22 2.46 -6.45 -22.67
C GLU A 22 1.74 -5.11 -22.45
N TYR A 23 2.28 -4.06 -23.08
CA TYR A 23 1.68 -2.73 -23.04
C TYR A 23 0.22 -2.79 -23.57
N PRO A 24 -0.75 -2.15 -22.92
CA PRO A 24 -0.65 -1.19 -21.80
C PRO A 24 -0.72 -1.82 -20.39
N TYR A 25 -0.48 -3.10 -20.25
CA TYR A 25 -0.45 -3.88 -18.99
C TYR A 25 -1.78 -3.95 -18.23
N THR A 26 -2.89 -3.71 -18.91
CA THR A 26 -4.23 -3.80 -18.30
C THR A 26 -4.43 -5.16 -17.63
N ARG A 27 -3.96 -6.24 -18.26
CA ARG A 27 -4.10 -7.63 -17.82
C ARG A 27 -2.99 -8.12 -16.89
N GLY A 28 -2.05 -7.26 -16.48
CA GLY A 28 -0.97 -7.56 -15.56
C GLY A 28 0.42 -7.24 -16.10
N VAL A 29 1.38 -7.06 -15.18
CA VAL A 29 2.76 -6.64 -15.49
C VAL A 29 3.67 -7.78 -15.97
N HIS A 30 3.25 -9.04 -15.81
CA HIS A 30 4.02 -10.22 -16.23
C HIS A 30 3.15 -11.19 -17.01
N PRO A 31 3.70 -11.90 -18.04
CA PRO A 31 2.92 -12.82 -18.87
C PRO A 31 2.28 -13.98 -18.09
N THR A 32 2.93 -14.41 -17.03
CA THR A 32 2.49 -15.56 -16.23
C THR A 32 1.98 -15.19 -14.84
N LEU A 33 2.18 -13.93 -14.40
CA LEU A 33 1.81 -13.45 -13.06
C LEU A 33 2.07 -14.51 -11.97
N HIS A 34 1.00 -14.86 -11.22
CA HIS A 34 1.09 -15.78 -10.09
C HIS A 34 1.31 -17.26 -10.47
N ARG A 35 1.16 -17.63 -11.75
CA ARG A 35 1.45 -18.99 -12.24
C ARG A 35 2.92 -19.36 -12.10
N SER A 36 3.83 -18.42 -12.28
CA SER A 36 5.27 -18.68 -12.16
C SER A 36 5.86 -18.22 -10.83
N LYS A 37 5.29 -17.21 -10.22
CA LYS A 37 5.72 -16.69 -8.92
C LYS A 37 4.53 -16.07 -8.21
N LEU A 38 4.17 -16.63 -7.06
CA LEU A 38 3.16 -16.06 -6.18
C LEU A 38 3.54 -14.63 -5.76
N TRP A 39 2.55 -13.86 -5.36
CA TRP A 39 2.80 -12.58 -4.70
C TRP A 39 3.61 -12.77 -3.42
N THR A 40 4.35 -11.74 -3.02
CA THR A 40 5.04 -11.76 -1.73
C THR A 40 4.00 -11.67 -0.62
N MET A 41 3.91 -12.69 0.22
CA MET A 41 3.11 -12.66 1.45
C MET A 41 3.86 -11.80 2.46
N ARG A 42 3.32 -10.63 2.77
CA ARG A 42 4.02 -9.56 3.48
C ARG A 42 3.09 -8.96 4.52
N MET A 43 3.08 -9.59 5.70
CA MET A 43 2.32 -9.07 6.83
C MET A 43 2.98 -7.80 7.36
N PHE A 44 2.20 -6.74 7.51
CA PHE A 44 2.57 -5.51 8.19
C PHE A 44 2.65 -5.79 9.69
N ALA A 45 3.79 -5.63 10.31
CA ALA A 45 4.01 -5.98 11.71
C ALA A 45 5.04 -5.07 12.36
N GLY A 46 4.79 -4.78 13.62
CA GLY A 46 5.64 -3.99 14.50
C GLY A 46 4.84 -3.57 15.72
N PHE A 47 5.44 -3.67 16.89
CA PHE A 47 4.87 -3.22 18.16
C PHE A 47 5.95 -3.21 19.23
N GLY A 48 5.78 -2.38 20.24
CA GLY A 48 6.65 -2.37 21.43
C GLY A 48 8.11 -2.09 21.09
N THR A 49 8.98 -2.91 21.65
CA THR A 49 10.42 -2.80 21.48
C THR A 49 10.93 -3.48 20.20
N ALA A 50 12.19 -3.19 19.85
CA ALA A 50 12.87 -3.82 18.74
C ALA A 50 12.98 -5.34 18.92
N GLU A 51 13.21 -5.84 20.14
CA GLU A 51 13.28 -7.26 20.48
C GLU A 51 11.95 -7.97 20.27
N GLU A 52 10.85 -7.39 20.75
CA GLU A 52 9.49 -7.95 20.60
C GLU A 52 9.11 -8.07 19.14
N THR A 53 9.39 -7.03 18.36
CA THR A 53 9.13 -7.04 16.91
C THR A 53 10.04 -7.98 16.15
N ASN A 54 11.33 -8.09 16.51
CA ASN A 54 12.25 -9.08 15.94
C ASN A 54 11.73 -10.50 16.14
N ALA A 55 11.27 -10.83 17.36
CA ALA A 55 10.67 -12.13 17.66
C ALA A 55 9.42 -12.40 16.77
N ARG A 56 8.56 -11.38 16.59
CA ARG A 56 7.39 -11.48 15.69
C ARG A 56 7.80 -11.70 14.23
N PHE A 57 8.82 -11.05 13.74
CA PHE A 57 9.34 -11.26 12.38
C PHE A 57 9.85 -12.68 12.17
N LYS A 58 10.65 -13.19 13.12
CA LYS A 58 11.15 -14.57 13.08
C LYS A 58 9.99 -15.58 13.11
N TYR A 59 8.97 -15.33 13.93
CA TYR A 59 7.75 -16.15 13.96
C TYR A 59 7.05 -16.16 12.59
N LEU A 60 6.73 -15.00 12.03
CA LEU A 60 6.03 -14.91 10.76
C LEU A 60 6.81 -15.56 9.60
N LEU A 61 8.12 -15.39 9.55
CA LEU A 61 8.98 -16.09 8.58
C LEU A 61 8.90 -17.61 8.75
N SER A 62 8.87 -18.11 9.99
CA SER A 62 8.70 -19.54 10.27
C SER A 62 7.33 -20.08 9.85
N GLN A 63 6.30 -19.24 9.81
CA GLN A 63 4.95 -19.58 9.35
C GLN A 63 4.76 -19.48 7.83
N GLY A 64 5.82 -19.16 7.08
CA GLY A 64 5.80 -19.13 5.62
C GLY A 64 5.60 -17.75 4.99
N GLN A 65 5.71 -16.66 5.77
CA GLN A 65 5.80 -15.31 5.21
C GLN A 65 7.08 -15.17 4.37
N THR A 66 7.00 -14.47 3.24
CA THR A 66 8.09 -14.42 2.25
C THR A 66 8.77 -13.06 2.14
N GLY A 67 8.33 -12.06 2.88
CA GLY A 67 8.95 -10.74 2.98
C GLY A 67 8.48 -10.01 4.24
N LEU A 68 9.24 -9.03 4.70
CA LEU A 68 8.92 -8.24 5.89
C LEU A 68 8.30 -6.90 5.52
N SER A 69 7.41 -6.40 6.39
CA SER A 69 6.90 -5.03 6.37
C SER A 69 6.94 -4.48 7.79
N ILE A 70 7.73 -3.42 8.00
CA ILE A 70 7.95 -2.84 9.32
C ILE A 70 6.94 -1.74 9.57
N ALA A 71 6.14 -1.90 10.63
CA ALA A 71 5.33 -0.85 11.21
C ALA A 71 6.16 -0.09 12.24
N TYR A 72 6.32 1.21 12.08
CA TYR A 72 6.97 2.09 13.07
C TYR A 72 5.91 2.77 13.92
N ASP A 73 6.26 3.04 15.18
CA ASP A 73 5.37 3.77 16.09
C ASP A 73 5.30 5.27 15.75
N LEU A 74 4.32 5.95 16.31
CA LEU A 74 4.10 7.37 16.03
C LEU A 74 5.30 8.26 16.39
N PRO A 75 5.99 8.09 17.54
CA PRO A 75 7.21 8.84 17.80
C PRO A 75 8.27 8.69 16.72
N THR A 76 8.56 7.47 16.28
CA THR A 76 9.52 7.20 15.19
C THR A 76 9.08 7.87 13.88
N LEU A 77 7.77 7.79 13.51
CA LEU A 77 7.21 8.41 12.31
C LEU A 77 7.34 9.95 12.34
N MET A 78 7.27 10.55 13.53
CA MET A 78 7.37 11.99 13.75
C MET A 78 8.80 12.47 14.08
N GLY A 79 9.78 11.55 14.12
CA GLY A 79 11.19 11.87 14.38
C GLY A 79 11.51 12.17 15.84
N TYR A 80 10.73 11.66 16.76
CA TYR A 80 10.99 11.75 18.20
C TYR A 80 11.68 10.49 18.73
N ASP A 81 12.57 10.67 19.68
CA ASP A 81 13.12 9.56 20.47
C ASP A 81 12.08 9.04 21.46
N SER A 82 12.22 7.77 21.89
CA SER A 82 11.26 7.12 22.79
C SER A 82 11.13 7.79 24.16
N ASP A 83 12.16 8.53 24.61
CA ASP A 83 12.19 9.26 25.88
C ASP A 83 11.76 10.74 25.75
N ALA A 84 11.41 11.18 24.54
CA ALA A 84 10.89 12.53 24.34
C ALA A 84 9.52 12.69 25.04
N PRO A 85 9.24 13.89 25.62
CA PRO A 85 7.93 14.15 26.24
C PRO A 85 6.74 13.89 25.31
N GLU A 86 6.91 14.13 24.01
CA GLU A 86 5.91 13.92 22.96
C GLU A 86 5.62 12.44 22.71
N ALA A 87 6.55 11.54 23.04
CA ALA A 87 6.41 10.10 22.90
C ALA A 87 5.59 9.47 24.03
N LEU A 88 5.31 10.23 25.11
CA LEU A 88 4.63 9.71 26.29
C LEU A 88 3.24 9.16 25.94
N GLY A 89 3.08 7.88 26.18
CA GLY A 89 1.82 7.17 25.92
C GLY A 89 1.63 6.69 24.47
N GLU A 90 2.55 6.99 23.55
CA GLU A 90 2.50 6.56 22.14
C GLU A 90 3.55 5.50 21.78
N PHE A 91 4.54 5.28 22.66
CA PHE A 91 5.57 4.28 22.46
C PHE A 91 5.01 2.89 22.10
N GLY A 92 5.47 2.35 20.99
CA GLY A 92 5.20 0.96 20.58
C GLY A 92 3.76 0.61 20.21
N LYS A 93 2.81 1.53 20.28
CA LYS A 93 1.36 1.24 20.13
C LYS A 93 0.93 0.90 18.71
N CYS A 94 1.43 1.63 17.72
CA CYS A 94 1.05 1.45 16.31
C CYS A 94 2.14 0.79 15.48
N GLY A 95 3.28 0.50 16.10
CA GLY A 95 4.47 -0.03 15.46
C GLY A 95 5.63 -0.16 16.41
N VAL A 96 6.79 -0.53 15.92
CA VAL A 96 8.02 -0.65 16.69
C VAL A 96 8.68 0.73 16.89
N ALA A 97 9.15 1.01 18.09
CA ALA A 97 9.98 2.17 18.35
C ALA A 97 11.42 1.95 17.87
N VAL A 98 11.96 2.90 17.10
CA VAL A 98 13.34 2.90 16.61
C VAL A 98 13.90 4.31 16.75
N SER A 99 14.65 4.55 17.82
CA SER A 99 15.27 5.85 18.12
C SER A 99 16.73 5.91 17.69
N SER A 100 17.37 4.76 17.51
CA SER A 100 18.81 4.69 17.25
C SER A 100 19.20 3.57 16.29
N LEU A 101 20.46 3.64 15.80
CA LEU A 101 21.04 2.52 15.02
C LEU A 101 21.03 1.21 15.83
N LYS A 102 21.19 1.28 17.15
CA LYS A 102 21.19 0.09 18.00
C LYS A 102 19.84 -0.62 17.98
N ASP A 103 18.73 0.12 18.00
CA ASP A 103 17.39 -0.46 17.90
C ASP A 103 17.19 -1.14 16.54
N MET A 104 17.68 -0.51 15.45
CA MET A 104 17.64 -1.09 14.11
C MET A 104 18.48 -2.38 14.03
N GLU A 105 19.64 -2.44 14.65
CA GLU A 105 20.46 -3.65 14.72
C GLU A 105 19.73 -4.79 15.45
N ILE A 106 19.09 -4.49 16.58
CA ILE A 106 18.30 -5.46 17.35
C ILE A 106 17.10 -5.94 16.54
N LEU A 107 16.36 -5.01 15.93
CA LEU A 107 15.19 -5.29 15.10
C LEU A 107 15.50 -6.28 13.97
N LEU A 108 16.68 -6.18 13.38
CA LEU A 108 17.10 -6.97 12.22
C LEU A 108 18.01 -8.16 12.59
N ASP A 109 18.29 -8.36 13.88
CA ASP A 109 19.18 -9.43 14.32
C ASP A 109 18.74 -10.82 13.85
N GLY A 110 19.64 -11.55 13.21
CA GLY A 110 19.39 -12.92 12.72
C GLY A 110 18.43 -13.01 11.53
N ILE A 111 18.06 -11.90 10.89
CA ILE A 111 17.26 -11.89 9.67
C ILE A 111 18.19 -11.82 8.46
N PRO A 112 18.07 -12.75 7.49
CA PRO A 112 18.95 -12.79 6.31
C PRO A 112 18.53 -11.72 5.30
N LEU A 113 19.08 -10.49 5.42
CA LEU A 113 18.71 -9.32 4.64
C LEU A 113 19.07 -9.41 3.15
N ASP A 114 19.97 -10.30 2.77
CA ASP A 114 20.30 -10.65 1.39
C ASP A 114 19.23 -11.53 0.71
N LYS A 115 18.37 -12.20 1.51
CA LYS A 115 17.35 -13.14 1.03
C LYS A 115 15.94 -12.63 1.22
N VAL A 116 15.67 -11.95 2.32
CA VAL A 116 14.34 -11.43 2.69
C VAL A 116 14.23 -9.98 2.26
N SER A 117 13.21 -9.66 1.45
CA SER A 117 12.93 -8.26 1.10
C SER A 117 12.18 -7.57 2.22
N THR A 118 12.57 -6.33 2.56
CA THR A 118 11.97 -5.56 3.65
C THR A 118 11.27 -4.31 3.12
N SER A 119 10.01 -4.11 3.49
CA SER A 119 9.29 -2.85 3.28
C SER A 119 9.30 -2.04 4.56
N MET A 120 9.46 -0.72 4.46
CA MET A 120 9.47 0.20 5.58
C MET A 120 8.41 1.28 5.38
N THR A 121 7.44 1.34 6.30
CA THR A 121 6.35 2.32 6.27
C THR A 121 6.75 3.58 7.00
N ILE A 122 7.67 4.32 6.41
CA ILE A 122 8.26 5.53 6.97
C ILE A 122 8.30 6.63 5.90
N ASN A 123 8.02 7.87 6.24
CA ASN A 123 7.88 8.98 5.30
C ASN A 123 8.80 10.17 5.65
N SER A 124 8.42 11.06 6.55
CA SER A 124 9.26 12.23 6.85
C SER A 124 10.69 11.89 7.29
N PRO A 125 10.94 10.95 8.24
CA PRO A 125 12.28 10.53 8.63
C PRO A 125 12.86 9.39 7.76
N ALA A 126 12.26 9.09 6.61
CA ALA A 126 12.61 7.93 5.78
C ALA A 126 14.10 7.84 5.44
N ALA A 127 14.74 8.95 5.11
CA ALA A 127 16.16 8.98 4.77
C ALA A 127 17.05 8.49 5.93
N ILE A 128 16.73 8.88 7.17
CA ILE A 128 17.48 8.51 8.37
C ILE A 128 17.26 7.05 8.73
N ILE A 129 16.01 6.61 8.74
CA ILE A 129 15.65 5.21 9.04
C ILE A 129 16.26 4.26 7.99
N TRP A 130 16.26 4.66 6.72
CA TRP A 130 16.89 3.86 5.67
C TRP A 130 18.41 3.81 5.80
N ALA A 131 19.06 4.92 6.18
CA ALA A 131 20.49 4.94 6.47
C ALA A 131 20.84 3.99 7.63
N MET A 132 20.04 3.96 8.70
CA MET A 132 20.20 3.00 9.80
C MET A 132 20.04 1.56 9.33
N TYR A 133 19.06 1.28 8.46
CA TYR A 133 18.85 -0.04 7.88
C TYR A 133 20.07 -0.51 7.06
N ILE A 134 20.60 0.37 6.20
CA ILE A 134 21.79 0.07 5.40
C ILE A 134 23.01 -0.19 6.30
N ALA A 135 23.22 0.66 7.31
CA ALA A 135 24.32 0.50 8.26
C ALA A 135 24.20 -0.80 9.09
N ALA A 136 23.00 -1.18 9.51
CA ALA A 136 22.76 -2.45 10.19
C ALA A 136 23.03 -3.65 9.26
N ALA A 137 22.63 -3.56 7.98
CA ALA A 137 22.91 -4.59 6.98
C ALA A 137 24.41 -4.74 6.71
N GLU A 138 25.15 -3.63 6.59
CA GLU A 138 26.61 -3.66 6.40
C GLU A 138 27.31 -4.32 7.58
N LYS A 139 26.87 -4.07 8.82
CA LYS A 139 27.38 -4.77 10.00
C LYS A 139 27.11 -6.26 10.00
N GLN A 140 26.06 -6.72 9.31
CA GLN A 140 25.78 -8.14 9.07
C GLN A 140 26.54 -8.70 7.84
N GLY A 141 27.37 -7.89 7.16
CA GLY A 141 28.14 -8.28 5.99
C GLY A 141 27.35 -8.25 4.67
N VAL A 142 26.17 -7.61 4.64
CA VAL A 142 25.33 -7.47 3.45
C VAL A 142 25.57 -6.10 2.81
N ARG A 143 26.02 -6.09 1.56
CA ARG A 143 26.30 -4.84 0.83
C ARG A 143 25.01 -4.17 0.34
N PRO A 144 25.01 -2.84 0.16
CA PRO A 144 23.84 -2.10 -0.34
C PRO A 144 23.28 -2.61 -1.69
N ASP A 145 24.14 -3.08 -2.60
CA ASP A 145 23.73 -3.63 -3.90
C ASP A 145 23.02 -4.99 -3.83
N GLN A 146 23.08 -5.67 -2.68
CA GLN A 146 22.39 -6.93 -2.42
C GLN A 146 21.02 -6.71 -1.76
N LEU A 147 20.79 -5.54 -1.16
CA LEU A 147 19.56 -5.23 -0.44
C LEU A 147 18.37 -5.11 -1.38
N ARG A 148 17.28 -5.74 -0.98
CA ARG A 148 15.99 -5.70 -1.68
C ARG A 148 14.91 -5.24 -0.71
N GLY A 149 14.15 -4.27 -1.12
CA GLY A 149 13.09 -3.75 -0.26
C GLY A 149 12.37 -2.58 -0.88
N THR A 150 11.63 -1.90 -0.04
CA THR A 150 10.82 -0.74 -0.42
C THR A 150 10.80 0.25 0.74
N LEU A 151 11.10 1.49 0.44
CA LEU A 151 10.86 2.62 1.32
C LEU A 151 9.49 3.20 0.95
N GLN A 152 8.61 3.48 1.92
CA GLN A 152 7.34 4.13 1.57
C GLN A 152 7.59 5.53 1.06
N ASN A 153 8.19 6.43 1.86
CA ASN A 153 8.75 7.69 1.40
C ASN A 153 7.78 8.56 0.59
N ASP A 154 6.48 8.37 0.78
CA ASP A 154 5.42 9.11 0.11
C ASP A 154 4.90 10.23 1.01
N ILE A 155 5.45 11.42 0.83
CA ILE A 155 5.10 12.56 1.67
C ILE A 155 3.81 13.25 1.23
N LEU A 156 3.45 13.20 -0.04
CA LEU A 156 2.26 13.90 -0.55
C LEU A 156 0.99 13.33 0.06
N LYS A 157 0.89 12.01 0.20
CA LYS A 157 -0.26 11.38 0.84
C LYS A 157 -0.39 11.76 2.34
N GLU A 158 0.70 12.18 2.98
CA GLU A 158 0.66 12.68 4.36
C GLU A 158 -0.13 13.98 4.45
N TYR A 159 0.12 14.92 3.54
CA TYR A 159 -0.66 16.17 3.48
C TYR A 159 -2.10 15.94 3.05
N ILE A 160 -2.33 14.94 2.19
CA ILE A 160 -3.66 14.62 1.66
C ILE A 160 -4.53 13.90 2.72
N ALA A 161 -4.00 12.85 3.36
CA ALA A 161 -4.82 11.92 4.14
C ALA A 161 -4.27 11.59 5.54
N GLN A 162 -3.04 11.10 5.68
CA GLN A 162 -2.54 10.47 6.92
C GLN A 162 -2.11 11.48 7.99
N LYS A 163 -1.56 12.64 7.59
CA LYS A 163 -1.17 13.76 8.47
C LYS A 163 0.11 13.57 9.30
N GLU A 164 0.92 12.57 9.01
CA GLU A 164 2.19 12.30 9.70
C GLU A 164 3.36 12.95 8.96
N TYR A 165 3.52 14.27 9.09
CA TYR A 165 4.60 15.01 8.44
C TYR A 165 5.32 15.94 9.43
N ILE A 166 6.63 16.16 9.20
CA ILE A 166 7.50 16.99 10.03
C ILE A 166 7.76 18.35 9.36
N PHE A 167 7.99 18.36 8.06
CA PHE A 167 8.39 19.54 7.29
C PHE A 167 7.26 20.00 6.35
N PRO A 168 7.29 21.27 5.89
CA PRO A 168 6.39 21.74 4.83
C PRO A 168 6.56 20.97 3.51
N PRO A 169 5.59 21.05 2.56
CA PRO A 169 5.59 20.22 1.35
C PRO A 169 6.87 20.32 0.50
N GLU A 170 7.36 21.52 0.20
CA GLU A 170 8.50 21.71 -0.70
C GLU A 170 9.82 21.16 -0.14
N PRO A 171 10.25 21.44 1.11
CA PRO A 171 11.40 20.78 1.72
C PRO A 171 11.26 19.25 1.79
N SER A 172 10.05 18.75 2.05
CA SER A 172 9.77 17.32 2.11
C SER A 172 9.96 16.66 0.74
N MET A 173 9.47 17.28 -0.33
CA MET A 173 9.67 16.81 -1.71
C MET A 173 11.15 16.73 -2.08
N ARG A 174 11.97 17.69 -1.62
CA ARG A 174 13.42 17.64 -1.81
C ARG A 174 14.03 16.40 -1.17
N LEU A 175 13.67 16.09 0.09
CA LEU A 175 14.17 14.90 0.80
C LEU A 175 13.77 13.60 0.10
N VAL A 176 12.53 13.53 -0.40
CA VAL A 176 12.07 12.37 -1.18
C VAL A 176 12.90 12.18 -2.44
N VAL A 177 13.16 13.25 -3.18
CA VAL A 177 13.98 13.17 -4.41
C VAL A 177 15.43 12.83 -4.10
N ASP A 178 16.00 13.33 -2.98
CA ASP A 178 17.34 12.97 -2.52
C ASP A 178 17.45 11.44 -2.26
N THR A 179 16.42 10.84 -1.66
CA THR A 179 16.40 9.38 -1.46
C THR A 179 16.20 8.60 -2.74
N ILE A 180 15.42 9.12 -3.71
CA ILE A 180 15.28 8.51 -5.05
C ILE A 180 16.63 8.52 -5.77
N GLU A 181 17.34 9.65 -5.77
CA GLU A 181 18.67 9.78 -6.38
C GLU A 181 19.68 8.85 -5.74
N PHE A 182 19.79 8.86 -4.41
CA PHE A 182 20.70 7.97 -3.67
C PHE A 182 20.43 6.50 -3.96
N GLY A 183 19.17 6.08 -3.91
CA GLY A 183 18.80 4.69 -4.17
C GLY A 183 19.09 4.25 -5.60
N THR A 184 18.85 5.14 -6.56
CA THR A 184 19.14 4.88 -7.97
C THR A 184 20.63 4.62 -8.19
N LEU A 185 21.50 5.37 -7.50
CA LEU A 185 22.96 5.29 -7.66
C LEU A 185 23.61 4.21 -6.83
N HIS A 186 23.13 3.97 -5.60
CA HIS A 186 23.86 3.18 -4.59
C HIS A 186 23.15 1.90 -4.15
N VAL A 187 21.80 1.81 -4.28
CA VAL A 187 21.02 0.64 -3.84
C VAL A 187 20.10 0.16 -4.97
N PRO A 188 20.65 -0.34 -6.09
CA PRO A 188 19.94 -0.47 -7.37
C PRO A 188 18.79 -1.49 -7.37
N GLN A 189 18.67 -2.35 -6.34
CA GLN A 189 17.58 -3.31 -6.22
C GLN A 189 16.46 -2.85 -5.28
N TRP A 190 16.61 -1.65 -4.69
CA TRP A 190 15.64 -1.07 -3.77
C TRP A 190 14.56 -0.25 -4.50
N ASN A 191 13.31 -0.37 -4.08
CA ASN A 191 12.25 0.53 -4.51
C ASN A 191 12.27 1.76 -3.60
N THR A 192 12.65 2.89 -4.14
CA THR A 192 12.94 4.12 -3.39
C THR A 192 11.71 4.84 -2.88
N ILE A 193 10.54 4.47 -3.41
CA ILE A 193 9.24 4.99 -2.99
C ILE A 193 8.13 3.96 -3.20
N SER A 194 7.10 4.00 -2.37
CA SER A 194 5.84 3.29 -2.53
C SER A 194 4.70 4.31 -2.47
N ILE A 195 4.26 4.77 -3.63
CA ILE A 195 3.24 5.82 -3.77
C ILE A 195 1.89 5.25 -3.35
N SER A 196 1.29 5.85 -2.32
CA SER A 196 0.31 5.17 -1.46
C SER A 196 -1.10 5.74 -1.60
N GLY A 197 -1.98 5.01 -2.28
CA GLY A 197 -3.42 5.22 -2.28
C GLY A 197 -4.14 4.62 -1.07
N TYR A 198 -3.53 3.64 -0.41
CA TYR A 198 -4.12 2.96 0.74
C TYR A 198 -4.68 3.94 1.78
N HIS A 199 -3.88 4.87 2.24
CA HIS A 199 -4.25 5.85 3.28
C HIS A 199 -5.35 6.80 2.81
N ILE A 200 -5.34 7.16 1.53
CA ILE A 200 -6.38 7.99 0.89
C ILE A 200 -7.73 7.25 0.93
N ARG A 201 -7.72 5.94 0.64
CA ARG A 201 -8.92 5.09 0.69
C ARG A 201 -9.41 4.89 2.12
N GLU A 202 -8.50 4.64 3.07
CA GLU A 202 -8.81 4.49 4.49
C GLU A 202 -9.42 5.77 5.09
N ALA A 203 -9.04 6.95 4.58
CA ALA A 203 -9.63 8.23 4.96
C ALA A 203 -11.06 8.45 4.41
N GLY A 204 -11.57 7.53 3.56
CA GLY A 204 -12.95 7.54 3.08
C GLY A 204 -13.15 7.96 1.63
N SER A 205 -12.09 8.02 0.81
CA SER A 205 -12.21 8.29 -0.62
C SER A 205 -12.92 7.16 -1.37
N THR A 206 -13.43 7.45 -2.57
CA THR A 206 -13.88 6.44 -3.52
C THR A 206 -12.68 5.72 -4.17
N ALA A 207 -12.92 4.58 -4.82
CA ALA A 207 -11.89 3.87 -5.57
C ALA A 207 -11.28 4.73 -6.70
N ALA A 208 -12.10 5.52 -7.39
CA ALA A 208 -11.63 6.44 -8.43
C ALA A 208 -10.79 7.60 -7.88
N GLN A 209 -11.13 8.14 -6.71
CA GLN A 209 -10.34 9.16 -6.02
C GLN A 209 -9.01 8.59 -5.52
N GLU A 210 -9.03 7.41 -4.88
CA GLU A 210 -7.81 6.70 -4.49
C GLU A 210 -6.86 6.58 -5.68
N LEU A 211 -7.35 6.04 -6.79
CA LEU A 211 -6.56 5.87 -8.00
C LEU A 211 -6.01 7.20 -8.53
N ALA A 212 -6.88 8.19 -8.71
CA ALA A 212 -6.53 9.46 -9.31
C ALA A 212 -5.50 10.23 -8.47
N PHE A 213 -5.71 10.31 -7.16
CA PHE A 213 -4.82 11.06 -6.28
C PHE A 213 -3.45 10.38 -6.17
N THR A 214 -3.43 9.05 -6.05
CA THR A 214 -2.18 8.26 -6.04
C THR A 214 -1.38 8.45 -7.32
N LEU A 215 -2.01 8.42 -8.48
CA LEU A 215 -1.30 8.60 -9.75
C LEU A 215 -0.86 10.05 -9.97
N ALA A 216 -1.65 11.03 -9.51
CA ALA A 216 -1.25 12.43 -9.54
C ALA A 216 0.01 12.66 -8.69
N ASP A 217 0.07 12.09 -7.47
CA ASP A 217 1.25 12.12 -6.61
C ASP A 217 2.45 11.45 -7.29
N GLY A 218 2.22 10.27 -7.91
CA GLY A 218 3.25 9.56 -8.65
C GLY A 218 3.84 10.38 -9.80
N MET A 219 2.99 11.03 -10.58
CA MET A 219 3.43 11.90 -11.66
C MET A 219 4.18 13.14 -11.14
N GLU A 220 3.79 13.65 -9.98
CA GLU A 220 4.48 14.78 -9.35
C GLU A 220 5.90 14.38 -8.90
N TYR A 221 6.07 13.21 -8.26
CA TYR A 221 7.41 12.70 -7.93
C TYR A 221 8.29 12.50 -9.15
N VAL A 222 7.73 12.05 -10.28
CA VAL A 222 8.46 11.92 -11.54
C VAL A 222 8.92 13.28 -12.05
N ARG A 223 8.05 14.30 -12.02
CA ARG A 223 8.41 15.67 -12.42
C ARG A 223 9.56 16.22 -11.59
N TRP A 224 9.50 16.10 -10.28
CA TRP A 224 10.54 16.58 -9.38
C TRP A 224 11.88 15.86 -9.58
N ALA A 225 11.87 14.55 -9.80
CA ALA A 225 13.07 13.78 -10.08
C ALA A 225 13.72 14.20 -11.42
N ILE A 226 12.90 14.45 -12.46
CA ILE A 226 13.38 14.97 -13.74
C ILE A 226 13.94 16.39 -13.59
N GLN A 227 13.28 17.27 -12.83
CA GLN A 227 13.78 18.62 -12.54
C GLN A 227 15.11 18.60 -11.77
N ARG A 228 15.36 17.59 -10.94
CA ARG A 228 16.64 17.36 -10.28
C ARG A 228 17.74 16.97 -11.27
N GLY A 229 17.41 16.57 -12.50
CA GLY A 229 18.33 16.15 -13.53
C GLY A 229 18.45 14.64 -13.72
N LEU A 230 17.63 13.84 -13.04
CA LEU A 230 17.57 12.39 -13.27
C LEU A 230 16.86 12.10 -14.60
N THR A 231 17.35 11.09 -15.32
CA THR A 231 16.63 10.59 -16.50
C THR A 231 15.50 9.66 -16.05
N VAL A 232 14.33 9.80 -16.64
CA VAL A 232 13.16 8.99 -16.25
C VAL A 232 13.44 7.48 -16.29
N ASP A 233 14.20 7.03 -17.26
CA ASP A 233 14.55 5.61 -17.43
C ASP A 233 15.54 5.09 -16.37
N SER A 234 16.21 5.97 -15.61
CA SER A 234 17.15 5.55 -14.56
C SER A 234 16.43 5.21 -13.24
N PHE A 235 15.40 5.96 -12.85
CA PHE A 235 14.73 5.80 -11.56
C PHE A 235 13.33 5.19 -11.65
N ALA A 236 12.57 5.49 -12.72
CA ALA A 236 11.18 5.04 -12.82
C ALA A 236 10.98 3.52 -12.76
N PRO A 237 11.91 2.67 -13.25
CA PRO A 237 11.82 1.22 -13.05
C PRO A 237 11.78 0.76 -11.58
N ARG A 238 12.11 1.64 -10.63
CA ARG A 238 12.12 1.36 -9.19
C ARG A 238 10.99 2.06 -8.42
N LEU A 239 10.17 2.84 -9.08
CA LEU A 239 8.94 3.34 -8.48
C LEU A 239 7.98 2.16 -8.22
N SER A 240 7.34 2.18 -7.07
CA SER A 240 6.31 1.20 -6.70
C SER A 240 5.10 1.92 -6.11
N PHE A 241 4.02 1.19 -5.94
CA PHE A 241 2.74 1.72 -5.50
C PHE A 241 2.16 0.89 -4.36
N PHE A 242 1.20 1.48 -3.66
CA PHE A 242 0.49 0.83 -2.59
C PHE A 242 -1.00 1.18 -2.66
N PHE A 243 -1.83 0.18 -2.89
CA PHE A 243 -3.29 0.33 -3.00
C PHE A 243 -4.03 -0.42 -1.91
N ASN A 244 -5.25 0.05 -1.66
CA ASN A 244 -6.23 -0.61 -0.81
C ASN A 244 -6.97 -1.71 -1.59
N ALA A 245 -7.50 -2.71 -0.91
CA ALA A 245 -8.50 -3.64 -1.43
C ALA A 245 -9.75 -3.60 -0.54
N HIS A 246 -10.82 -2.97 -1.03
CA HIS A 246 -12.08 -2.81 -0.31
C HIS A 246 -13.10 -3.90 -0.68
N ASN A 247 -14.32 -3.84 -0.13
CA ASN A 247 -15.35 -4.88 -0.27
C ASN A 247 -16.02 -4.97 -1.64
N ASP A 248 -15.99 -3.92 -2.47
CA ASP A 248 -16.56 -4.01 -3.84
C ASP A 248 -15.57 -4.72 -4.75
N PHE A 249 -15.75 -6.04 -4.82
CA PHE A 249 -14.83 -6.99 -5.47
C PHE A 249 -14.47 -6.62 -6.92
N PHE A 250 -15.48 -6.31 -7.72
CA PHE A 250 -15.25 -6.01 -9.14
C PHE A 250 -14.72 -4.59 -9.36
N GLU A 251 -15.11 -3.64 -8.52
CA GLU A 251 -14.58 -2.27 -8.56
C GLU A 251 -13.09 -2.25 -8.25
N GLU A 252 -12.65 -3.02 -7.24
CA GLU A 252 -11.23 -3.11 -6.88
C GLU A 252 -10.39 -3.73 -8.01
N ILE A 253 -10.85 -4.82 -8.63
CA ILE A 253 -10.17 -5.43 -9.77
C ILE A 253 -10.08 -4.42 -10.94
N ALA A 254 -11.17 -3.74 -11.26
CA ALA A 254 -11.22 -2.73 -12.32
C ALA A 254 -10.27 -1.54 -12.01
N LYS A 255 -10.17 -1.11 -10.76
CA LYS A 255 -9.25 -0.08 -10.29
C LYS A 255 -7.78 -0.44 -10.61
N TYR A 256 -7.35 -1.64 -10.27
CA TYR A 256 -5.96 -2.07 -10.55
C TYR A 256 -5.68 -2.18 -12.06
N ARG A 257 -6.65 -2.60 -12.84
CA ARG A 257 -6.55 -2.67 -14.30
C ARG A 257 -6.41 -1.27 -14.89
N ALA A 258 -7.25 -0.33 -14.49
CA ALA A 258 -7.17 1.09 -14.89
C ALA A 258 -5.84 1.72 -14.44
N ALA A 259 -5.39 1.44 -13.21
CA ALA A 259 -4.14 1.95 -12.67
C ALA A 259 -2.94 1.63 -13.55
N ARG A 260 -2.77 0.35 -13.93
CA ARG A 260 -1.66 -0.07 -14.79
C ARG A 260 -1.73 0.57 -16.17
N ARG A 261 -2.92 0.63 -16.76
CA ARG A 261 -3.13 1.21 -18.10
C ARG A 261 -2.82 2.70 -18.13
N ILE A 262 -3.32 3.46 -17.16
CA ILE A 262 -3.03 4.90 -17.04
C ILE A 262 -1.53 5.12 -16.86
N TRP A 263 -0.91 4.46 -15.87
CA TRP A 263 0.51 4.64 -15.58
C TRP A 263 1.39 4.34 -16.78
N ALA A 264 1.13 3.24 -17.49
CA ALA A 264 1.89 2.88 -18.68
C ALA A 264 1.80 3.92 -19.79
N ARG A 265 0.58 4.46 -20.01
CA ARG A 265 0.34 5.52 -21.00
C ARG A 265 1.04 6.82 -20.61
N GLU A 266 0.91 7.26 -19.36
CA GLU A 266 1.55 8.50 -18.87
C GLU A 266 3.08 8.41 -18.94
N MET A 267 3.67 7.33 -18.44
CA MET A 267 5.12 7.15 -18.46
C MET A 267 5.66 7.14 -19.88
N ARG A 268 4.98 6.47 -20.79
CA ARG A 268 5.43 6.38 -22.19
C ARG A 268 5.23 7.67 -22.97
N HIS A 269 4.07 8.31 -22.84
CA HIS A 269 3.69 9.43 -23.73
C HIS A 269 3.93 10.80 -23.08
N THR A 270 3.62 10.97 -21.80
CA THR A 270 3.78 12.25 -21.10
C THR A 270 5.22 12.46 -20.65
N PHE A 271 5.85 11.42 -20.07
CA PHE A 271 7.22 11.53 -19.57
C PHE A 271 8.29 11.01 -20.53
N GLY A 272 7.90 10.44 -21.67
CA GLY A 272 8.82 10.02 -22.71
C GLY A 272 9.75 8.87 -22.32
N ALA A 273 9.40 8.07 -21.32
CA ALA A 273 10.19 6.90 -20.91
C ALA A 273 10.30 5.90 -22.06
N ARG A 274 11.52 5.44 -22.32
CA ARG A 274 11.83 4.50 -23.39
C ARG A 274 12.04 3.07 -22.88
N ASN A 275 12.43 2.94 -21.61
CA ASN A 275 12.60 1.64 -20.97
C ASN A 275 11.23 1.05 -20.61
N PRO A 276 10.82 -0.12 -21.17
CA PRO A 276 9.54 -0.73 -20.85
C PRO A 276 9.35 -1.01 -19.34
N ARG A 277 10.44 -1.20 -18.58
CA ARG A 277 10.35 -1.39 -17.13
C ARG A 277 9.85 -0.15 -16.39
N ALA A 278 10.03 1.06 -16.95
CA ALA A 278 9.50 2.30 -16.41
C ALA A 278 7.97 2.42 -16.58
N TRP A 279 7.38 1.68 -17.52
CA TRP A 279 5.93 1.69 -17.77
C TRP A 279 5.18 0.74 -16.84
N LEU A 280 5.89 -0.19 -16.17
CA LEU A 280 5.27 -1.21 -15.30
C LEU A 280 4.86 -0.59 -13.98
N MET A 281 3.58 -0.68 -13.65
CA MET A 281 3.09 -0.37 -12.31
C MET A 281 3.13 -1.64 -11.45
N ARG A 282 4.12 -1.71 -10.55
CA ARG A 282 4.19 -2.75 -9.53
C ARG A 282 3.63 -2.19 -8.23
N PHE A 283 2.79 -2.93 -7.57
CA PHE A 283 2.14 -2.45 -6.36
C PHE A 283 2.00 -3.52 -5.29
N HIS A 284 2.02 -3.04 -4.06
CA HIS A 284 1.57 -3.73 -2.87
C HIS A 284 0.07 -3.48 -2.68
N THR A 285 -0.63 -4.43 -2.12
CA THR A 285 -2.02 -4.25 -1.69
C THR A 285 -2.16 -4.62 -0.22
N GLN A 286 -2.93 -3.81 0.51
CA GLN A 286 -3.44 -4.15 1.83
C GLN A 286 -4.96 -4.17 1.79
N THR A 287 -5.55 -5.15 2.44
CA THR A 287 -7.01 -5.21 2.62
C THR A 287 -7.50 -4.04 3.47
N ALA A 288 -8.74 -3.59 3.24
CA ALA A 288 -9.25 -2.36 3.84
C ALA A 288 -9.52 -2.49 5.34
N GLY A 289 -8.70 -1.87 6.18
CA GLY A 289 -8.90 -1.79 7.63
C GLY A 289 -10.21 -1.08 7.98
N VAL A 290 -10.50 0.02 7.31
CA VAL A 290 -11.72 0.82 7.50
C VAL A 290 -13.03 0.03 7.30
N SER A 291 -12.98 -1.10 6.59
CA SER A 291 -14.14 -1.97 6.36
C SER A 291 -14.40 -2.99 7.46
N LEU A 292 -13.44 -3.15 8.38
CA LEU A 292 -13.51 -4.14 9.46
C LEU A 292 -14.25 -3.56 10.67
N THR A 293 -14.98 -4.42 11.37
CA THR A 293 -15.88 -4.00 12.45
C THR A 293 -15.56 -4.70 13.76
N ALA A 294 -15.76 -4.00 14.87
CA ALA A 294 -15.66 -4.58 16.21
C ALA A 294 -16.86 -5.52 16.50
N GLN A 295 -17.98 -5.29 15.81
CA GLN A 295 -19.16 -6.16 15.89
C GLN A 295 -18.91 -7.42 15.05
N GLN A 296 -19.15 -8.58 15.65
CA GLN A 296 -18.98 -9.90 15.01
C GLN A 296 -17.60 -10.01 14.31
N PRO A 297 -16.48 -9.89 15.06
CA PRO A 297 -15.12 -9.72 14.48
C PRO A 297 -14.67 -10.92 13.62
N GLU A 298 -15.21 -12.11 13.85
CA GLU A 298 -14.93 -13.30 13.04
C GLU A 298 -15.39 -13.12 11.58
N ASN A 299 -16.44 -12.30 11.32
CA ASN A 299 -16.87 -11.97 9.96
C ASN A 299 -15.80 -11.15 9.21
N ASN A 300 -14.86 -10.52 9.90
CA ASN A 300 -13.75 -9.83 9.29
C ASN A 300 -12.84 -10.78 8.49
N ILE A 301 -12.72 -12.05 8.91
CA ILE A 301 -11.99 -13.09 8.15
C ILE A 301 -12.57 -13.22 6.74
N VAL A 302 -13.90 -13.25 6.62
CA VAL A 302 -14.60 -13.36 5.33
C VAL A 302 -14.41 -12.10 4.48
N ARG A 303 -14.52 -10.92 5.10
CA ARG A 303 -14.27 -9.63 4.40
C ARG A 303 -12.85 -9.59 3.83
N VAL A 304 -11.87 -9.91 4.66
CA VAL A 304 -10.45 -9.93 4.27
C VAL A 304 -10.18 -10.96 3.18
N ALA A 305 -10.80 -12.14 3.24
CA ALA A 305 -10.64 -13.16 2.20
C ALA A 305 -11.14 -12.68 0.82
N LEU A 306 -12.29 -12.02 0.77
CA LEU A 306 -12.82 -11.44 -0.47
C LEU A 306 -11.96 -10.30 -1.02
N GLN A 307 -11.49 -9.41 -0.14
CA GLN A 307 -10.60 -8.31 -0.49
C GLN A 307 -9.25 -8.82 -1.00
N ALA A 308 -8.66 -9.80 -0.31
CA ALA A 308 -7.41 -10.43 -0.72
C ALA A 308 -7.54 -11.14 -2.08
N LEU A 309 -8.65 -11.82 -2.33
CA LEU A 309 -8.93 -12.46 -3.61
C LEU A 309 -9.06 -11.39 -4.72
N ALA A 310 -9.72 -10.26 -4.47
CA ALA A 310 -9.78 -9.15 -5.42
C ALA A 310 -8.39 -8.60 -5.75
N ALA A 311 -7.51 -8.43 -4.76
CA ALA A 311 -6.14 -8.00 -4.96
C ALA A 311 -5.32 -8.99 -5.81
N VAL A 312 -5.45 -10.30 -5.55
CA VAL A 312 -4.77 -11.36 -6.31
C VAL A 312 -5.24 -11.40 -7.75
N LEU A 313 -6.56 -11.42 -8.00
CA LEU A 313 -7.12 -11.38 -9.34
C LEU A 313 -6.84 -10.05 -10.04
N GLY A 314 -6.68 -8.98 -9.28
CA GLY A 314 -6.23 -7.67 -9.76
C GLY A 314 -4.75 -7.58 -10.08
N GLY A 315 -3.94 -8.61 -9.77
CA GLY A 315 -2.55 -8.74 -10.19
C GLY A 315 -1.53 -8.02 -9.28
N THR A 316 -1.76 -7.98 -7.98
CA THR A 316 -0.83 -7.40 -6.99
C THR A 316 0.50 -8.16 -6.92
N GLN A 317 1.63 -7.48 -6.62
CA GLN A 317 2.95 -8.11 -6.46
C GLN A 317 3.26 -8.51 -5.02
N SER A 318 2.63 -7.86 -4.05
CA SER A 318 2.70 -8.26 -2.64
C SER A 318 1.38 -7.93 -1.93
N LEU A 319 1.10 -8.66 -0.86
CA LEU A 319 -0.19 -8.56 -0.17
C LEU A 319 0.00 -8.61 1.34
N HIS A 320 -0.71 -7.71 2.03
CA HIS A 320 -1.03 -7.78 3.45
C HIS A 320 -2.52 -8.07 3.63
N THR A 321 -2.84 -8.96 4.53
CA THR A 321 -4.20 -9.25 4.99
C THR A 321 -4.36 -8.79 6.42
N ASN A 322 -5.31 -7.89 6.69
CA ASN A 322 -5.61 -7.43 8.04
C ASN A 322 -6.15 -8.58 8.88
N SER A 323 -5.87 -8.53 10.17
CA SER A 323 -6.35 -9.52 11.12
C SER A 323 -7.79 -9.25 11.54
N MET A 324 -8.49 -10.25 12.05
CA MET A 324 -9.88 -10.13 12.44
C MET A 324 -10.11 -9.17 13.62
N ASP A 325 -9.08 -8.92 14.42
CA ASP A 325 -9.06 -8.01 15.58
C ASP A 325 -8.62 -6.58 15.25
N GLU A 326 -8.37 -6.27 13.98
CA GLU A 326 -7.89 -4.96 13.48
C GLU A 326 -8.68 -3.76 13.99
N ALA A 327 -10.01 -3.89 14.10
CA ALA A 327 -10.87 -2.82 14.59
C ALA A 327 -10.79 -2.60 16.13
N MET A 328 -10.05 -3.43 16.84
CA MET A 328 -10.02 -3.47 18.30
C MET A 328 -8.63 -3.24 18.89
N ALA A 329 -7.59 -3.84 18.28
CA ALA A 329 -6.21 -3.81 18.78
C ALA A 329 -5.20 -4.20 17.70
N LEU A 330 -3.91 -4.12 18.02
CA LEU A 330 -2.85 -4.76 17.22
C LEU A 330 -3.05 -6.29 17.20
N PRO A 331 -2.65 -6.98 16.11
CA PRO A 331 -2.95 -8.37 15.92
C PRO A 331 -2.38 -9.29 17.00
N SER A 332 -3.23 -10.12 17.58
CA SER A 332 -2.80 -11.28 18.38
C SER A 332 -2.07 -12.30 17.50
N GLU A 333 -1.27 -13.20 18.10
CA GLU A 333 -0.58 -14.26 17.34
C GLU A 333 -1.56 -15.15 16.59
N HIS A 334 -2.68 -15.49 17.21
CA HIS A 334 -3.75 -16.26 16.56
C HIS A 334 -4.33 -15.52 15.35
N ALA A 335 -4.72 -14.25 15.53
CA ALA A 335 -5.37 -13.46 14.48
C ALA A 335 -4.43 -13.22 13.28
N VAL A 336 -3.15 -12.88 13.51
CA VAL A 336 -2.18 -12.72 12.43
C VAL A 336 -1.89 -14.03 11.70
N THR A 337 -1.91 -15.15 12.41
CA THR A 337 -1.75 -16.46 11.78
C THR A 337 -2.92 -16.77 10.85
N VAL A 338 -4.17 -16.56 11.26
CA VAL A 338 -5.36 -16.74 10.43
C VAL A 338 -5.29 -15.81 9.20
N ALA A 339 -4.88 -14.57 9.38
CA ALA A 339 -4.73 -13.61 8.28
C ALA A 339 -3.68 -14.09 7.24
N LEU A 340 -2.55 -14.65 7.68
CA LEU A 340 -1.55 -15.23 6.78
C LEU A 340 -2.09 -16.50 6.09
N ARG A 341 -2.79 -17.37 6.82
CA ARG A 341 -3.42 -18.57 6.24
C ARG A 341 -4.44 -18.22 5.16
N THR A 342 -5.15 -17.10 5.30
CA THR A 342 -6.07 -16.61 4.26
C THR A 342 -5.34 -16.43 2.92
N GLN A 343 -4.15 -15.85 2.89
CA GLN A 343 -3.34 -15.74 1.68
C GLN A 343 -2.90 -17.10 1.15
N GLN A 344 -2.48 -18.00 2.02
CA GLN A 344 -2.03 -19.34 1.66
C GLN A 344 -3.17 -20.19 1.07
N ILE A 345 -4.37 -20.10 1.63
CA ILE A 345 -5.58 -20.77 1.08
C ILE A 345 -5.88 -20.24 -0.33
N ILE A 346 -5.81 -18.91 -0.54
CA ILE A 346 -6.01 -18.33 -1.86
C ILE A 346 -4.95 -18.83 -2.84
N ALA A 347 -3.69 -18.96 -2.41
CA ALA A 347 -2.59 -19.41 -3.25
C ALA A 347 -2.69 -20.89 -3.63
N GLU A 348 -3.01 -21.76 -2.67
CA GLU A 348 -2.85 -23.21 -2.82
C GLU A 348 -4.17 -23.95 -3.13
N GLU A 349 -5.32 -23.43 -2.66
CA GLU A 349 -6.58 -24.15 -2.72
C GLU A 349 -7.59 -23.55 -3.69
N SER A 350 -7.53 -22.20 -3.93
CA SER A 350 -8.60 -21.52 -4.69
C SER A 350 -8.49 -21.64 -6.21
N GLY A 351 -7.33 -22.02 -6.75
CA GLY A 351 -7.04 -22.02 -8.17
C GLY A 351 -6.78 -20.62 -8.77
N ALA A 352 -6.81 -19.55 -7.97
CA ALA A 352 -6.58 -18.17 -8.44
C ALA A 352 -5.19 -17.97 -9.08
N ALA A 353 -4.17 -18.73 -8.60
CA ALA A 353 -2.82 -18.70 -9.15
C ALA A 353 -2.64 -19.52 -10.44
N ASN A 354 -3.63 -20.29 -10.87
CA ASN A 354 -3.51 -21.19 -12.01
C ASN A 354 -3.72 -20.50 -13.39
N THR A 355 -4.18 -19.25 -13.37
CA THR A 355 -4.48 -18.49 -14.58
C THR A 355 -4.03 -17.04 -14.46
N VAL A 356 -4.13 -16.28 -15.53
CA VAL A 356 -3.81 -14.85 -15.59
C VAL A 356 -5.04 -14.08 -16.01
N ASP A 357 -5.43 -13.10 -15.20
CA ASP A 357 -6.54 -12.18 -15.50
C ASP A 357 -7.82 -12.91 -15.98
N PRO A 358 -8.39 -13.80 -15.16
CA PRO A 358 -9.51 -14.65 -15.58
C PRO A 358 -10.79 -13.86 -15.89
N LEU A 359 -10.89 -12.61 -15.44
CA LEU A 359 -12.02 -11.72 -15.69
C LEU A 359 -11.81 -10.80 -16.91
N GLY A 360 -10.64 -10.89 -17.58
CA GLY A 360 -10.35 -10.11 -18.77
C GLY A 360 -11.36 -10.38 -19.89
N GLY A 361 -11.95 -9.32 -20.46
CA GLY A 361 -12.99 -9.39 -21.46
C GLY A 361 -14.42 -9.50 -20.91
N ALA A 362 -14.61 -9.61 -19.58
CA ALA A 362 -15.94 -9.56 -18.97
C ALA A 362 -16.54 -8.16 -19.15
N TYR A 363 -17.70 -8.05 -19.77
CA TYR A 363 -18.33 -6.76 -20.13
C TYR A 363 -18.43 -5.80 -18.94
N PHE A 364 -18.79 -6.31 -17.77
CA PHE A 364 -18.90 -5.50 -16.55
C PHE A 364 -17.54 -4.98 -16.08
N VAL A 365 -16.54 -5.84 -16.04
CA VAL A 365 -15.20 -5.47 -15.54
C VAL A 365 -14.53 -4.48 -16.47
N GLU A 366 -14.61 -4.69 -17.79
CA GLU A 366 -14.01 -3.75 -18.75
C GLU A 366 -14.73 -2.40 -18.74
N ALA A 367 -16.06 -2.37 -18.70
CA ALA A 367 -16.83 -1.13 -18.60
C ALA A 367 -16.53 -0.37 -17.30
N GLN A 368 -16.31 -1.08 -16.18
CA GLN A 368 -15.88 -0.48 -14.93
C GLN A 368 -14.45 0.07 -15.02
N THR A 369 -13.54 -0.66 -15.65
CA THR A 369 -12.16 -0.22 -15.88
C THR A 369 -12.13 1.10 -16.65
N ASP A 370 -12.88 1.20 -17.75
CA ASP A 370 -12.98 2.41 -18.56
C ASP A 370 -13.62 3.57 -17.79
N ARG A 371 -14.65 3.28 -17.00
CA ARG A 371 -15.29 4.30 -16.16
C ARG A 371 -14.33 4.88 -15.11
N ILE A 372 -13.62 4.02 -14.40
CA ILE A 372 -12.65 4.45 -13.37
C ILE A 372 -11.51 5.24 -14.02
N GLU A 373 -11.01 4.80 -15.17
CA GLU A 373 -10.00 5.55 -15.94
C GLU A 373 -10.49 6.94 -16.32
N ALA A 374 -11.69 7.05 -16.89
CA ALA A 374 -12.28 8.33 -17.27
C ALA A 374 -12.45 9.28 -16.06
N GLN A 375 -12.86 8.75 -14.90
CA GLN A 375 -12.95 9.51 -13.66
C GLN A 375 -11.58 9.98 -13.17
N ALA A 376 -10.55 9.15 -13.26
CA ALA A 376 -9.20 9.52 -12.88
C ALA A 376 -8.66 10.67 -13.75
N TYR A 377 -8.83 10.60 -15.06
CA TYR A 377 -8.45 11.71 -15.96
C TYR A 377 -9.25 12.99 -15.72
N ALA A 378 -10.50 12.89 -15.28
CA ALA A 378 -11.27 14.07 -14.87
C ALA A 378 -10.66 14.73 -13.63
N TYR A 379 -10.19 13.96 -12.66
CA TYR A 379 -9.46 14.48 -11.50
C TYR A 379 -8.09 15.07 -11.89
N PHE A 380 -7.34 14.46 -12.79
CA PHE A 380 -6.07 15.02 -13.27
C PHE A 380 -6.25 16.41 -13.86
N ARG A 381 -7.28 16.63 -14.70
CA ARG A 381 -7.59 17.97 -15.25
C ARG A 381 -7.91 18.98 -14.15
N ARG A 382 -8.72 18.60 -13.14
CA ARG A 382 -9.05 19.50 -12.02
C ARG A 382 -7.81 19.86 -11.20
N ILE A 383 -6.90 18.90 -10.95
CA ILE A 383 -5.65 19.15 -10.24
C ILE A 383 -4.75 20.10 -11.06
N GLU A 384 -4.67 19.92 -12.38
CA GLU A 384 -3.90 20.78 -13.26
C GLU A 384 -4.47 22.20 -13.30
N GLU A 385 -5.78 22.38 -13.38
CA GLU A 385 -6.47 23.67 -13.28
C GLU A 385 -6.19 24.41 -11.96
N LEU A 386 -5.93 23.68 -10.88
CA LEU A 386 -5.53 24.25 -9.60
C LEU A 386 -4.04 24.64 -9.53
N GLY A 387 -3.24 24.27 -10.52
CA GLY A 387 -1.82 24.56 -10.62
C GLY A 387 -0.91 23.36 -10.27
N GLY A 388 -1.45 22.17 -10.20
CA GLY A 388 -0.73 20.94 -9.85
C GLY A 388 -1.02 20.42 -8.43
N VAL A 389 -0.29 19.37 -8.01
CA VAL A 389 -0.56 18.66 -6.75
C VAL A 389 -0.29 19.54 -5.52
N LEU A 390 0.87 20.23 -5.44
CA LEU A 390 1.21 21.04 -4.28
C LEU A 390 0.22 22.20 -4.08
N PRO A 391 -0.09 23.03 -5.11
CA PRO A 391 -1.14 24.04 -4.98
C PRO A 391 -2.53 23.50 -4.66
N ALA A 392 -2.87 22.28 -5.11
CA ALA A 392 -4.14 21.65 -4.78
C ALA A 392 -4.18 21.20 -3.30
N ILE A 393 -3.06 20.74 -2.74
CA ILE A 393 -2.89 20.46 -1.31
C ILE A 393 -3.10 21.74 -0.48
N ASP A 394 -2.42 22.83 -0.85
CA ASP A 394 -2.51 24.11 -0.15
C ASP A 394 -3.95 24.68 -0.14
N LYS A 395 -4.71 24.43 -1.21
CA LYS A 395 -6.11 24.82 -1.34
C LYS A 395 -7.08 23.89 -0.63
N GLY A 396 -6.61 22.79 -0.03
CA GLY A 396 -7.45 21.80 0.63
C GLY A 396 -8.35 20.97 -0.30
N PHE A 397 -8.02 20.90 -1.59
CA PHE A 397 -8.82 20.23 -2.60
C PHE A 397 -9.00 18.74 -2.30
N PHE A 398 -7.91 18.02 -2.08
CA PHE A 398 -7.96 16.58 -1.82
C PHE A 398 -8.72 16.26 -0.54
N GLN A 399 -8.47 17.01 0.52
CA GLN A 399 -9.11 16.83 1.82
C GLN A 399 -10.63 17.05 1.73
N SER A 400 -11.08 18.05 0.97
CA SER A 400 -12.50 18.33 0.73
C SER A 400 -13.15 17.17 -0.05
N GLU A 401 -12.53 16.70 -1.13
CA GLU A 401 -13.06 15.60 -1.95
C GLU A 401 -13.19 14.30 -1.15
N ILE A 402 -12.19 13.99 -0.30
CA ILE A 402 -12.21 12.81 0.57
C ILE A 402 -13.30 12.94 1.63
N SER A 403 -13.38 14.10 2.29
CA SER A 403 -14.39 14.36 3.32
C SER A 403 -15.81 14.25 2.77
N ASP A 404 -16.08 14.79 1.59
CA ASP A 404 -17.37 14.70 0.92
C ASP A 404 -17.73 13.25 0.57
N ALA A 405 -16.75 12.45 0.14
CA ALA A 405 -16.95 11.04 -0.17
C ALA A 405 -17.26 10.24 1.11
N ALA A 406 -16.48 10.44 2.19
CA ALA A 406 -16.66 9.80 3.47
C ALA A 406 -18.04 10.16 4.08
N TYR A 407 -18.44 11.43 4.00
CA TYR A 407 -19.74 11.87 4.47
C TYR A 407 -20.91 11.21 3.71
N ARG A 408 -20.81 11.11 2.37
CA ARG A 408 -21.82 10.40 1.57
C ARG A 408 -21.90 8.92 1.94
N TYR A 409 -20.76 8.26 2.13
CA TYR A 409 -20.68 6.86 2.55
C TYR A 409 -21.37 6.63 3.90
N GLN A 410 -21.07 7.48 4.90
CA GLN A 410 -21.70 7.42 6.22
C GLN A 410 -23.22 7.64 6.13
N ARG A 411 -23.66 8.61 5.34
CA ARG A 411 -25.09 8.87 5.10
C ARG A 411 -25.84 7.69 4.48
N GLU A 412 -25.16 6.90 3.63
CA GLU A 412 -25.74 5.67 3.08
C GLU A 412 -25.92 4.59 4.15
N ILE A 413 -24.97 4.47 5.09
CA ILE A 413 -25.07 3.54 6.23
C ILE A 413 -26.21 3.98 7.16
N ASP A 414 -26.24 5.24 7.57
CA ASP A 414 -27.23 5.78 8.50
C ASP A 414 -28.66 5.67 7.96
N SER A 415 -28.83 5.84 6.65
CA SER A 415 -30.13 5.73 5.98
C SER A 415 -30.54 4.30 5.64
N GLY A 416 -29.70 3.30 5.93
CA GLY A 416 -29.95 1.90 5.58
C GLY A 416 -29.84 1.59 4.07
N ARG A 417 -29.36 2.51 3.24
CA ARG A 417 -29.11 2.26 1.82
C ARG A 417 -27.89 1.39 1.59
N ARG A 418 -26.95 1.42 2.52
CA ARG A 418 -25.77 0.56 2.58
C ARG A 418 -25.84 -0.31 3.82
N HIS A 419 -25.76 -1.61 3.64
CA HIS A 419 -25.78 -2.57 4.74
C HIS A 419 -24.35 -2.98 5.10
N ILE A 420 -24.06 -2.94 6.41
CA ILE A 420 -22.84 -3.51 7.00
C ILE A 420 -23.29 -4.60 7.97
N VAL A 421 -22.95 -5.83 7.65
CA VAL A 421 -23.32 -7.02 8.46
C VAL A 421 -22.74 -6.88 9.87
N GLY A 422 -23.59 -7.08 10.87
CA GLY A 422 -23.24 -6.90 12.29
C GLY A 422 -23.34 -5.49 12.81
N VAL A 423 -23.39 -4.46 11.92
CA VAL A 423 -23.44 -3.04 12.32
C VAL A 423 -24.84 -2.44 12.17
N ASN A 424 -25.41 -2.47 10.96
CA ASN A 424 -26.77 -1.98 10.72
C ASN A 424 -27.69 -3.01 10.04
N ALA A 425 -27.18 -4.23 9.83
CA ALA A 425 -27.94 -5.39 9.35
C ALA A 425 -27.42 -6.65 10.04
N TYR A 426 -28.33 -7.60 10.36
CA TYR A 426 -28.01 -8.88 11.01
C TYR A 426 -27.20 -8.70 12.32
N GLN A 427 -27.66 -7.79 13.16
CA GLN A 427 -27.03 -7.45 14.44
C GLN A 427 -27.28 -8.57 15.47
N ASP A 428 -26.31 -8.76 16.38
CA ASP A 428 -26.45 -9.60 17.56
C ASP A 428 -26.62 -8.76 18.82
N ASP A 429 -27.40 -9.26 19.78
CA ASP A 429 -27.64 -8.58 21.06
C ASP A 429 -26.44 -8.66 22.02
N LYS A 430 -25.46 -9.53 21.74
CA LYS A 430 -24.29 -9.75 22.59
C LYS A 430 -23.03 -9.22 21.97
N PRO A 431 -22.20 -8.44 22.71
CA PRO A 431 -20.88 -8.07 22.24
C PRO A 431 -20.01 -9.33 22.12
N ALA A 432 -19.27 -9.43 21.00
CA ALA A 432 -18.28 -10.49 20.84
C ALA A 432 -17.08 -10.22 21.75
N ALA A 433 -16.63 -11.24 22.47
CA ALA A 433 -15.40 -11.20 23.25
C ALA A 433 -14.35 -12.07 22.53
N ILE A 434 -13.32 -11.45 21.96
CA ILE A 434 -12.14 -12.14 21.45
C ILE A 434 -10.92 -11.72 22.28
N PRO A 435 -9.92 -12.59 22.46
CA PRO A 435 -8.65 -12.18 23.06
C PRO A 435 -7.95 -11.14 22.20
N ILE A 436 -7.55 -10.02 22.80
CA ILE A 436 -6.77 -8.98 22.15
C ILE A 436 -5.33 -8.97 22.67
N LEU A 437 -4.41 -8.42 21.87
CA LEU A 437 -3.03 -8.23 22.28
C LEU A 437 -2.97 -7.11 23.34
N GLU A 438 -2.40 -7.40 24.50
CA GLU A 438 -2.07 -6.41 25.53
C GLU A 438 -0.60 -6.04 25.42
N MET A 439 -0.32 -4.74 25.33
CA MET A 439 1.03 -4.18 25.28
C MET A 439 1.64 -4.12 26.69
N ASP A 440 2.95 -4.40 26.79
CA ASP A 440 3.66 -4.18 28.04
C ASP A 440 3.81 -2.67 28.32
N PRO A 441 3.17 -2.15 29.37
CA PRO A 441 3.19 -0.72 29.68
C PRO A 441 4.57 -0.22 30.12
N GLN A 442 5.52 -1.10 30.43
CA GLN A 442 6.87 -0.77 30.85
C GLN A 442 7.92 -0.94 29.73
N GLY A 443 7.49 -1.28 28.51
CA GLY A 443 8.38 -1.52 27.36
C GLY A 443 9.33 -0.35 27.11
N TYR A 444 8.84 0.90 27.21
CA TYR A 444 9.64 2.11 26.99
C TYR A 444 10.82 2.28 27.98
N GLN A 445 10.74 1.69 29.18
CA GLN A 445 11.81 1.77 30.16
C GLN A 445 13.00 0.84 29.86
N ARG A 446 12.75 -0.18 29.01
CA ARG A 446 13.77 -1.17 28.63
C ARG A 446 14.53 -0.75 27.38
N GLN A 447 13.93 0.03 26.52
CA GLN A 447 14.56 0.58 25.31
C GLN A 447 15.34 1.86 25.64
#